data_29238947efbc651db544324e2b46c6af
#
_entry.id   29238947efbc651db544324e2b46c6af
#
_cell.length_a   1.000
_cell.length_b   1.000
_cell.length_c   1.000
_cell.angle_alpha   90.00
_cell.angle_beta   90.00
_cell.angle_gamma   90.00
#
_symmetry.space_group_name_H-M   'P 1'
#
loop_
_entity.id
_entity.type
_entity.pdbx_description
1 polymer ?
#
loop_
_entity_poly.entity_id
_entity_poly.type
_entity_poly.pdbx_seq_one_letter_code
_entity_poly.pdbx_strand_id
1 'polypeptide(L)'
;GKTDLTQMIAQVSVLAAAAARLLPSANRINNYTTSMAYFEPFLNNVSDNLQQEIHDNSISYRAEDYRHVPKVEKLPVTKEIRMENITYKYPNSDVYIFKDAAVTFPVGKSIGIVGTSGAGKTTIVDIMLGLLKPESGKILADDVDVMQHYRGWLRNIGYIPQTIFMLDTTVRRNVAFGYADEDIDDDKVWAALKEAQ
;
A
#
# COMPACT_ATOMS: atom_id res chain seq x y z
N GLY A 1 -51.32 -26.72 -54.12
CA GLY A 1 -51.71 -26.43 -52.69
C GLY A 1 -51.05 -27.29 -51.64
N LYS A 2 -50.82 -28.61 -51.81
CA LYS A 2 -50.17 -29.47 -50.75
C LYS A 2 -48.68 -29.35 -50.80
N THR A 3 -48.01 -29.09 -51.87
CA THR A 3 -46.60 -28.90 -52.05
C THR A 3 -46.11 -27.59 -51.40
N ASP A 4 -46.88 -26.52 -51.42
CA ASP A 4 -46.56 -25.24 -50.81
C ASP A 4 -46.55 -25.31 -49.28
N LEU A 5 -47.50 -26.03 -48.69
CA LEU A 5 -47.58 -26.16 -47.23
C LEU A 5 -46.42 -26.96 -46.68
N THR A 6 -46.03 -28.05 -47.36
CA THR A 6 -44.89 -28.89 -46.94
C THR A 6 -43.56 -28.10 -47.03
N GLN A 7 -43.41 -27.28 -48.06
CA GLN A 7 -42.25 -26.43 -48.27
C GLN A 7 -42.15 -25.31 -47.21
N MET A 8 -43.27 -24.69 -46.85
CA MET A 8 -43.34 -23.70 -45.75
C MET A 8 -42.98 -24.33 -44.41
N ILE A 9 -43.50 -25.51 -44.08
CA ILE A 9 -43.18 -26.22 -42.84
C ILE A 9 -41.68 -26.52 -42.77
N ALA A 10 -41.11 -27.01 -43.88
CA ALA A 10 -39.66 -27.29 -43.93
C ALA A 10 -38.82 -26.02 -43.70
N GLN A 11 -39.19 -24.90 -44.32
CA GLN A 11 -38.50 -23.62 -44.14
C GLN A 11 -38.59 -23.10 -42.69
N VAL A 12 -39.79 -23.15 -42.11
CA VAL A 12 -40.00 -22.75 -40.70
C VAL A 12 -39.21 -23.65 -39.72
N SER A 13 -39.16 -24.96 -39.99
CA SER A 13 -38.40 -25.91 -39.18
C SER A 13 -36.89 -25.63 -39.21
N VAL A 14 -36.33 -25.31 -40.37
CA VAL A 14 -34.92 -24.93 -40.51
C VAL A 14 -34.65 -23.62 -39.80
N LEU A 15 -35.53 -22.64 -39.92
CA LEU A 15 -35.38 -21.36 -39.21
C LEU A 15 -35.44 -21.54 -37.68
N ALA A 16 -36.38 -22.35 -37.19
CA ALA A 16 -36.50 -22.67 -35.79
C ALA A 16 -35.28 -23.41 -35.27
N ALA A 17 -34.75 -24.36 -36.02
CA ALA A 17 -33.52 -25.07 -35.66
C ALA A 17 -32.29 -24.15 -35.65
N ALA A 18 -32.19 -23.22 -36.60
CA ALA A 18 -31.13 -22.22 -36.63
C ALA A 18 -31.22 -21.25 -35.42
N ALA A 19 -32.43 -20.78 -35.12
CA ALA A 19 -32.68 -19.92 -33.95
C ALA A 19 -32.31 -20.63 -32.63
N ALA A 20 -32.72 -21.90 -32.47
CA ALA A 20 -32.39 -22.70 -31.29
C ALA A 20 -30.87 -22.91 -31.10
N ARG A 21 -30.08 -22.95 -32.19
CA ARG A 21 -28.61 -23.02 -32.13
C ARG A 21 -27.96 -21.68 -31.87
N LEU A 22 -28.55 -20.57 -32.31
CA LEU A 22 -27.98 -19.23 -32.12
C LEU A 22 -28.29 -18.65 -30.75
N LEU A 23 -29.42 -18.97 -30.14
CA LEU A 23 -29.83 -18.46 -28.84
C LEU A 23 -28.78 -18.71 -27.73
N PRO A 24 -28.20 -19.91 -27.57
CA PRO A 24 -27.17 -20.14 -26.54
C PRO A 24 -25.92 -19.31 -26.79
N SER A 25 -25.53 -19.07 -28.03
CA SER A 25 -24.39 -18.25 -28.40
C SER A 25 -24.64 -16.77 -28.08
N ALA A 26 -25.81 -16.27 -28.40
CA ALA A 26 -26.23 -14.92 -28.05
C ALA A 26 -26.26 -14.70 -26.53
N ASN A 27 -26.79 -15.66 -25.78
CA ASN A 27 -26.80 -15.61 -24.32
C ASN A 27 -25.39 -15.61 -23.73
N ARG A 28 -24.43 -16.38 -24.27
CA ARG A 28 -23.05 -16.36 -23.84
C ARG A 28 -22.40 -14.99 -24.07
N ILE A 29 -22.61 -14.43 -25.25
CA ILE A 29 -22.09 -13.09 -25.58
C ILE A 29 -22.63 -12.06 -24.58
N ASN A 30 -23.95 -12.08 -24.37
CA ASN A 30 -24.58 -11.16 -23.42
C ASN A 30 -24.00 -11.32 -21.97
N ASN A 31 -23.85 -12.56 -21.52
CA ASN A 31 -23.29 -12.84 -20.20
C ASN A 31 -21.84 -12.35 -20.08
N TYR A 32 -21.01 -12.58 -21.12
CA TYR A 32 -19.63 -12.11 -21.10
C TYR A 32 -19.57 -10.57 -21.14
N THR A 33 -20.39 -9.93 -21.97
CA THR A 33 -20.46 -8.47 -22.04
C THR A 33 -20.88 -7.85 -20.69
N THR A 34 -21.90 -8.46 -20.05
CA THR A 34 -22.35 -8.03 -18.74
C THR A 34 -21.27 -8.23 -17.67
N SER A 35 -20.55 -9.36 -17.70
CA SER A 35 -19.44 -9.62 -16.79
C SER A 35 -18.30 -8.63 -17.01
N MET A 36 -17.95 -8.33 -18.23
CA MET A 36 -16.93 -7.31 -18.54
C MET A 36 -17.32 -5.95 -17.99
N ALA A 37 -18.54 -5.50 -18.24
CA ALA A 37 -19.05 -4.22 -17.72
C ALA A 37 -19.08 -4.18 -16.18
N TYR A 38 -19.32 -5.32 -15.52
CA TYR A 38 -19.28 -5.41 -14.07
C TYR A 38 -17.87 -5.28 -13.49
N PHE A 39 -16.87 -5.89 -14.15
CA PHE A 39 -15.49 -5.88 -13.67
C PHE A 39 -14.70 -4.65 -14.14
N GLU A 40 -15.14 -3.95 -15.17
CA GLU A 40 -14.45 -2.78 -15.72
C GLU A 40 -14.16 -1.69 -14.67
N PRO A 41 -15.11 -1.26 -13.81
CA PRO A 41 -14.83 -0.26 -12.78
C PRO A 41 -13.78 -0.73 -11.76
N PHE A 42 -13.75 -2.03 -11.45
CA PHE A 42 -12.77 -2.60 -10.53
C PHE A 42 -11.37 -2.60 -11.15
N LEU A 43 -11.25 -2.98 -12.42
CA LEU A 43 -9.97 -2.95 -13.14
C LEU A 43 -9.44 -1.52 -13.30
N ASN A 44 -10.33 -0.58 -13.63
CA ASN A 44 -9.94 0.83 -13.73
C ASN A 44 -9.44 1.37 -12.39
N ASN A 45 -10.15 1.09 -11.30
CA ASN A 45 -9.73 1.52 -9.97
C ASN A 45 -8.35 0.95 -9.58
N VAL A 46 -8.11 -0.34 -9.84
CA VAL A 46 -6.79 -0.96 -9.60
C VAL A 46 -5.71 -0.33 -10.50
N SER A 47 -6.03 -0.13 -11.79
CA SER A 47 -5.10 0.49 -12.74
C SER A 47 -4.74 1.91 -12.34
N ASP A 48 -5.73 2.73 -11.97
CA ASP A 48 -5.54 4.12 -11.60
C ASP A 48 -4.70 4.23 -10.31
N ASN A 49 -4.99 3.38 -9.31
CA ASN A 49 -4.20 3.33 -8.07
C ASN A 49 -2.75 2.92 -8.34
N LEU A 50 -2.52 1.91 -9.20
CA LEU A 50 -1.17 1.49 -9.57
C LEU A 50 -0.42 2.57 -10.35
N GLN A 51 -1.08 3.24 -11.30
CA GLN A 51 -0.48 4.33 -12.06
C GLN A 51 -0.14 5.52 -11.18
N GLN A 52 -1.02 5.86 -10.24
CA GLN A 52 -0.79 6.93 -9.28
C GLN A 52 0.39 6.61 -8.36
N GLU A 53 0.49 5.38 -7.86
CA GLU A 53 1.60 4.93 -7.02
C GLU A 53 2.93 4.90 -7.78
N ILE A 54 2.93 4.44 -9.04
CA ILE A 54 4.11 4.47 -9.91
C ILE A 54 4.55 5.91 -10.20
N HIS A 55 3.59 6.82 -10.43
CA HIS A 55 3.88 8.22 -10.72
C HIS A 55 4.42 8.94 -9.49
N ASP A 56 3.79 8.76 -8.32
CA ASP A 56 4.16 9.45 -7.09
C ASP A 56 5.48 8.96 -6.49
N ASN A 57 5.81 7.68 -6.69
CA ASN A 57 6.98 7.08 -6.05
C ASN A 57 8.23 7.01 -6.96
N SER A 58 8.11 7.25 -8.26
CA SER A 58 9.20 7.03 -9.24
C SER A 58 9.96 5.70 -9.04
N ILE A 59 9.34 4.76 -8.36
CA ILE A 59 9.92 3.45 -8.03
C ILE A 59 9.40 2.46 -9.06
N SER A 60 10.21 2.19 -10.07
CA SER A 60 9.96 1.04 -10.94
C SER A 60 10.23 -0.25 -10.15
N TYR A 61 9.19 -0.81 -9.55
CA TYR A 61 9.26 -2.14 -8.97
C TYR A 61 9.32 -3.17 -10.12
N ARG A 62 10.52 -3.61 -10.48
CA ARG A 62 10.66 -4.84 -11.25
C ARG A 62 10.63 -6.00 -10.27
N ALA A 63 9.92 -7.07 -10.61
CA ALA A 63 9.87 -8.29 -9.78
C ALA A 63 11.27 -8.87 -9.48
N GLU A 64 12.25 -8.55 -10.30
CA GLU A 64 13.65 -8.92 -10.14
C GLU A 64 14.34 -8.15 -8.99
N ASP A 65 13.87 -6.94 -8.68
CA ASP A 65 14.45 -6.08 -7.63
C ASP A 65 14.14 -6.59 -6.21
N TYR A 66 13.12 -7.43 -6.05
CA TYR A 66 12.80 -8.03 -4.75
C TYR A 66 13.82 -9.09 -4.28
N ARG A 67 14.53 -9.70 -5.20
CA ARG A 67 15.55 -10.72 -4.87
C ARG A 67 16.91 -10.10 -4.51
N HIS A 68 17.16 -8.88 -4.93
CA HIS A 68 18.40 -8.15 -4.71
C HIS A 68 18.10 -6.71 -4.32
N VAL A 69 17.49 -6.49 -3.15
CA VAL A 69 17.38 -5.14 -2.59
C VAL A 69 18.79 -4.63 -2.34
N PRO A 70 19.25 -3.61 -3.06
CA PRO A 70 20.57 -3.04 -2.81
C PRO A 70 20.68 -2.71 -1.33
N LYS A 71 21.81 -3.02 -0.71
CA LYS A 71 22.07 -2.68 0.69
C LYS A 71 22.10 -1.16 0.79
N VAL A 72 20.93 -0.57 1.05
CA VAL A 72 20.81 0.89 1.19
C VAL A 72 21.47 1.28 2.51
N GLU A 73 22.39 2.23 2.47
CA GLU A 73 23.02 2.75 3.68
C GLU A 73 22.00 3.54 4.50
N LYS A 74 22.18 3.52 5.83
CA LYS A 74 21.38 4.34 6.73
C LYS A 74 21.64 5.81 6.44
N LEU A 75 20.58 6.63 6.42
CA LEU A 75 20.74 8.07 6.42
C LEU A 75 21.39 8.49 7.77
N PRO A 76 22.58 9.12 7.76
CA PRO A 76 23.19 9.57 9.01
C PRO A 76 22.30 10.62 9.67
N VAL A 77 22.05 10.46 10.97
CA VAL A 77 21.33 11.43 11.80
C VAL A 77 22.12 11.58 13.10
N THR A 78 22.69 12.74 13.31
CA THR A 78 23.64 12.97 14.41
C THR A 78 23.19 14.01 15.42
N LYS A 79 22.37 14.98 15.01
CA LYS A 79 21.95 16.11 15.83
C LYS A 79 20.47 16.06 16.18
N GLU A 80 19.63 16.11 15.17
CA GLU A 80 18.19 16.29 15.37
C GLU A 80 17.37 15.85 14.16
N ILE A 81 16.08 15.61 14.41
CA ILE A 81 15.05 15.47 13.40
C ILE A 81 14.15 16.68 13.51
N ARG A 82 13.98 17.44 12.42
CA ARG A 82 13.10 18.60 12.38
C ARG A 82 11.93 18.39 11.46
N MET A 83 10.77 18.79 11.89
CA MET A 83 9.59 18.95 11.08
C MET A 83 9.33 20.45 10.94
N GLU A 84 9.28 20.95 9.70
CA GLU A 84 9.16 22.37 9.41
C GLU A 84 7.92 22.66 8.55
N ASN A 85 7.12 23.63 9.01
CA ASN A 85 5.94 24.13 8.28
C ASN A 85 4.94 23.04 7.89
N ILE A 86 4.78 22.02 8.74
CA ILE A 86 3.90 20.89 8.46
C ILE A 86 2.44 21.33 8.51
N THR A 87 1.78 21.17 7.38
CA THR A 87 0.32 21.32 7.27
C THR A 87 -0.28 19.99 6.83
N TYR A 88 -1.20 19.47 7.62
CA TYR A 88 -1.81 18.18 7.36
C TYR A 88 -3.27 18.10 7.78
N LYS A 89 -4.10 17.50 6.94
CA LYS A 89 -5.44 17.00 7.22
C LYS A 89 -5.65 15.64 6.58
N TYR A 90 -6.56 14.84 7.12
CA TYR A 90 -6.93 13.57 6.50
C TYR A 90 -7.70 13.77 5.19
N PRO A 91 -7.57 12.90 4.18
CA PRO A 91 -8.16 13.08 2.84
C PRO A 91 -9.66 13.36 2.82
N ASN A 92 -10.40 12.84 3.79
CA ASN A 92 -11.86 12.98 3.89
C ASN A 92 -12.29 13.95 5.01
N SER A 93 -11.44 14.90 5.39
CA SER A 93 -11.70 15.85 6.46
C SER A 93 -11.36 17.27 6.04
N ASP A 94 -12.21 18.22 6.40
CA ASP A 94 -11.92 19.65 6.25
C ASP A 94 -11.17 20.22 7.46
N VAL A 95 -10.97 19.38 8.50
CA VAL A 95 -10.31 19.80 9.74
C VAL A 95 -8.82 19.51 9.64
N TYR A 96 -8.02 20.55 9.76
CA TYR A 96 -6.58 20.42 9.84
C TYR A 96 -6.15 19.89 11.21
N ILE A 97 -5.29 18.87 11.20
CA ILE A 97 -4.62 18.37 12.39
C ILE A 97 -3.43 19.25 12.73
N PHE A 98 -2.68 19.66 11.70
CA PHE A 98 -1.56 20.59 11.80
C PHE A 98 -1.72 21.71 10.78
N LYS A 99 -1.39 22.94 11.20
CA LYS A 99 -1.27 24.11 10.34
C LYS A 99 0.05 24.80 10.66
N ASP A 100 0.96 24.78 9.70
CA ASP A 100 2.28 25.42 9.82
C ASP A 100 3.02 25.00 11.10
N ALA A 101 2.90 23.72 11.45
CA ALA A 101 3.49 23.20 12.68
C ALA A 101 4.98 22.93 12.51
N ALA A 102 5.76 23.25 13.55
CA ALA A 102 7.17 22.94 13.59
C ALA A 102 7.51 22.25 14.93
N VAL A 103 8.40 21.25 14.84
CA VAL A 103 8.87 20.53 16.02
C VAL A 103 10.25 19.97 15.76
N THR A 104 11.09 19.94 16.81
CA THR A 104 12.45 19.40 16.75
C THR A 104 12.61 18.27 17.79
N PHE A 105 13.17 17.18 17.33
CA PHE A 105 13.49 16.01 18.15
C PHE A 105 15.01 15.81 18.19
N PRO A 106 15.67 16.13 19.32
CA PRO A 106 17.12 15.94 19.45
C PRO A 106 17.48 14.46 19.49
N VAL A 107 18.55 14.08 18.78
CA VAL A 107 19.07 12.71 18.77
C VAL A 107 19.59 12.31 20.15
N GLY A 108 19.43 11.05 20.52
CA GLY A 108 19.91 10.49 21.78
C GLY A 108 19.08 10.88 23.01
N LYS A 109 17.89 11.43 22.82
CA LYS A 109 16.94 11.74 23.89
C LYS A 109 15.67 10.93 23.77
N SER A 110 15.10 10.55 24.91
CA SER A 110 13.73 10.01 24.97
C SER A 110 12.75 11.19 25.02
N ILE A 111 11.75 11.14 24.14
CA ILE A 111 10.78 12.23 23.98
C ILE A 111 9.38 11.68 24.20
N GLY A 112 8.63 12.31 25.10
CA GLY A 112 7.25 12.00 25.36
C GLY A 112 6.32 12.97 24.62
N ILE A 113 5.38 12.43 23.81
CA ILE A 113 4.35 13.22 23.14
C ILE A 113 3.06 13.08 23.97
N VAL A 114 2.62 14.17 24.58
CA VAL A 114 1.44 14.20 25.46
C VAL A 114 0.34 15.06 24.87
N GLY A 115 -0.91 14.71 25.16
CA GLY A 115 -2.09 15.45 24.68
C GLY A 115 -3.36 14.60 24.82
N THR A 116 -4.49 15.24 24.67
CA THR A 116 -5.82 14.59 24.70
C THR A 116 -5.98 13.57 23.58
N SER A 117 -7.00 12.72 23.66
CA SER A 117 -7.36 11.85 22.52
C SER A 117 -7.72 12.71 21.31
N GLY A 118 -7.25 12.32 20.11
CA GLY A 118 -7.47 13.09 18.89
C GLY A 118 -6.55 14.31 18.69
N ALA A 119 -5.60 14.59 19.60
CA ALA A 119 -4.69 15.74 19.47
C ALA A 119 -3.60 15.59 18.39
N GLY A 120 -3.64 14.54 17.57
CA GLY A 120 -2.67 14.34 16.49
C GLY A 120 -1.36 13.64 16.91
N LYS A 121 -1.29 13.02 18.11
CA LYS A 121 -0.07 12.36 18.59
C LYS A 121 0.44 11.25 17.66
N THR A 122 -0.45 10.38 17.22
CA THR A 122 -0.11 9.32 16.25
C THR A 122 0.18 9.93 14.88
N THR A 123 -0.62 10.90 14.47
CA THR A 123 -0.48 11.58 13.18
C THR A 123 0.90 12.23 12.99
N ILE A 124 1.46 12.86 14.04
CA ILE A 124 2.80 13.46 13.93
C ILE A 124 3.88 12.40 13.79
N VAL A 125 3.72 11.26 14.46
CA VAL A 125 4.64 10.12 14.34
C VAL A 125 4.51 9.50 12.93
N ASP A 126 3.30 9.30 12.44
CA ASP A 126 3.07 8.73 11.10
C ASP A 126 3.62 9.64 9.98
N ILE A 127 3.51 10.96 10.15
CA ILE A 127 4.14 11.92 9.23
C ILE A 127 5.67 11.81 9.32
N MET A 128 6.24 11.74 10.53
CA MET A 128 7.69 11.61 10.71
C MET A 128 8.24 10.30 10.13
N LEU A 129 7.46 9.23 10.20
CA LEU A 129 7.77 7.94 9.57
C LEU A 129 7.65 7.99 8.04
N GLY A 130 6.99 9.02 7.48
CA GLY A 130 6.68 9.11 6.06
C GLY A 130 5.50 8.23 5.63
N LEU A 131 4.70 7.71 6.56
CA LEU A 131 3.47 6.96 6.29
C LEU A 131 2.34 7.87 5.86
N LEU A 132 2.35 9.13 6.35
CA LEU A 132 1.41 10.17 5.96
C LEU A 132 2.17 11.31 5.30
N LYS A 133 1.74 11.71 4.10
CA LYS A 133 2.34 12.82 3.35
C LYS A 133 1.64 14.11 3.71
N PRO A 134 2.32 15.11 4.28
CA PRO A 134 1.72 16.42 4.57
C PRO A 134 1.41 17.18 3.27
N GLU A 135 0.43 18.09 3.31
CA GLU A 135 0.12 18.97 2.18
C GLU A 135 1.26 19.96 1.91
N SER A 136 1.94 20.39 2.97
CA SER A 136 3.14 21.23 2.90
C SER A 136 4.07 20.97 4.08
N GLY A 137 5.31 21.42 3.94
CA GLY A 137 6.35 21.26 4.95
C GLY A 137 7.37 20.20 4.56
N LYS A 138 8.36 20.02 5.43
CA LYS A 138 9.48 19.08 5.24
C LYS A 138 9.83 18.38 6.55
N ILE A 139 10.39 17.20 6.40
CA ILE A 139 11.00 16.46 7.49
C ILE A 139 12.49 16.39 7.19
N LEU A 140 13.30 16.90 8.10
CA LEU A 140 14.74 16.98 7.93
C LEU A 140 15.42 16.11 8.99
N ALA A 141 16.35 15.28 8.55
CA ALA A 141 17.33 14.60 9.40
C ALA A 141 18.63 15.39 9.35
N ASP A 142 18.98 16.05 10.43
CA ASP A 142 19.94 17.16 10.45
C ASP A 142 19.48 18.24 9.44
N ASP A 143 20.13 18.34 8.29
CA ASP A 143 19.76 19.28 7.22
C ASP A 143 19.34 18.59 5.92
N VAL A 144 19.15 17.26 5.95
CA VAL A 144 18.82 16.44 4.79
C VAL A 144 17.32 16.11 4.79
N ASP A 145 16.63 16.40 3.68
CA ASP A 145 15.23 16.02 3.50
C ASP A 145 15.10 14.49 3.45
N VAL A 146 14.39 13.93 4.45
CA VAL A 146 14.24 12.48 4.58
C VAL A 146 13.48 11.86 3.40
N MET A 147 12.61 12.60 2.74
CA MET A 147 11.84 12.09 1.61
C MET A 147 12.70 11.85 0.37
N GLN A 148 13.81 12.60 0.22
CA GLN A 148 14.79 12.38 -0.85
C GLN A 148 15.65 11.14 -0.61
N HIS A 149 15.77 10.71 0.65
CA HIS A 149 16.57 9.57 1.08
C HIS A 149 15.74 8.55 1.87
N TYR A 150 14.47 8.40 1.50
CA TYR A 150 13.45 7.68 2.28
C TYR A 150 13.85 6.25 2.68
N ARG A 151 14.44 5.47 1.76
CA ARG A 151 14.92 4.10 2.07
C ARG A 151 16.00 4.10 3.15
N GLY A 152 16.94 5.05 3.08
CA GLY A 152 17.99 5.22 4.10
C GLY A 152 17.42 5.70 5.44
N TRP A 153 16.39 6.55 5.39
CA TRP A 153 15.65 7.01 6.55
C TRP A 153 14.97 5.85 7.28
N LEU A 154 14.21 5.02 6.57
CA LEU A 154 13.51 3.86 7.14
C LEU A 154 14.44 2.89 7.89
N ARG A 155 15.72 2.82 7.51
CA ARG A 155 16.70 1.97 8.21
C ARG A 155 17.12 2.48 9.59
N ASN A 156 16.73 3.71 9.94
CA ASN A 156 16.93 4.26 11.29
C ASN A 156 15.75 3.99 12.22
N ILE A 157 14.63 3.52 11.69
CA ILE A 157 13.36 3.46 12.39
C ILE A 157 13.10 2.05 12.89
N GLY A 158 12.76 1.93 14.18
CA GLY A 158 12.06 0.79 14.76
C GLY A 158 10.69 1.27 15.22
N TYR A 159 9.63 0.81 14.60
CA TYR A 159 8.26 1.21 14.95
C TYR A 159 7.53 0.10 15.70
N ILE A 160 6.99 0.43 16.86
CA ILE A 160 6.15 -0.46 17.66
C ILE A 160 4.73 0.10 17.62
N PRO A 161 3.82 -0.50 16.84
CA PRO A 161 2.44 -0.03 16.75
C PRO A 161 1.66 -0.33 18.03
N GLN A 162 0.58 0.42 18.26
CA GLN A 162 -0.33 0.21 19.39
C GLN A 162 -0.98 -1.18 19.37
N THR A 163 -1.30 -1.68 18.17
CA THR A 163 -1.80 -3.06 17.96
C THR A 163 -0.67 -3.87 17.36
N ILE A 164 -0.17 -4.84 18.12
CA ILE A 164 0.91 -5.71 17.69
C ILE A 164 0.33 -6.81 16.80
N PHE A 165 0.88 -6.95 15.60
CA PHE A 165 0.58 -8.06 14.71
C PHE A 165 1.69 -9.10 14.77
N MET A 166 1.32 -10.35 15.01
CA MET A 166 2.24 -11.48 14.97
C MET A 166 1.88 -12.39 13.80
N LEU A 167 2.88 -12.85 13.07
CA LEU A 167 2.70 -13.88 12.06
C LEU A 167 2.45 -15.23 12.72
N ASP A 168 1.61 -16.06 12.10
CA ASP A 168 1.39 -17.45 12.50
C ASP A 168 2.62 -18.31 12.16
N THR A 169 3.69 -18.11 12.94
CA THR A 169 4.99 -18.76 12.78
C THR A 169 5.73 -18.77 14.11
N THR A 170 6.99 -19.19 14.13
CA THR A 170 7.81 -19.25 15.35
C THR A 170 8.12 -17.87 15.92
N VAL A 171 8.42 -17.77 17.22
CA VAL A 171 8.92 -16.56 17.88
C VAL A 171 10.19 -16.07 17.18
N ARG A 172 11.09 -16.98 16.83
CA ARG A 172 12.33 -16.70 16.09
C ARG A 172 12.08 -15.89 14.81
N ARG A 173 11.11 -16.31 14.00
CA ARG A 173 10.73 -15.60 12.76
C ARG A 173 9.98 -14.28 13.01
N ASN A 174 9.21 -14.20 14.08
CA ASN A 174 8.55 -12.95 14.44
C ASN A 174 9.56 -11.90 14.93
N VAL A 175 10.59 -12.28 15.68
CA VAL A 175 11.66 -11.38 16.14
C VAL A 175 12.56 -10.97 14.96
N ALA A 176 12.95 -11.94 14.12
CA ALA A 176 13.78 -11.69 12.94
C ALA A 176 12.94 -11.44 11.69
N PHE A 177 11.87 -10.66 11.81
CA PHE A 177 10.97 -10.37 10.70
C PHE A 177 11.71 -9.79 9.49
N GLY A 178 11.43 -10.34 8.31
CA GLY A 178 12.03 -9.90 7.04
C GLY A 178 13.39 -10.53 6.70
N TYR A 179 13.92 -11.42 7.56
CA TYR A 179 15.12 -12.21 7.26
C TYR A 179 14.72 -13.59 6.69
N ALA A 180 15.53 -14.12 5.76
CA ALA A 180 15.43 -15.51 5.35
C ALA A 180 15.90 -16.42 6.51
N ASP A 181 15.37 -17.65 6.60
CA ASP A 181 15.65 -18.53 7.74
C ASP A 181 17.16 -18.84 7.93
N GLU A 182 17.87 -18.95 6.83
CA GLU A 182 19.32 -19.16 6.79
C GLU A 182 20.14 -17.96 7.29
N ASP A 183 19.56 -16.76 7.22
CA ASP A 183 20.22 -15.52 7.63
C ASP A 183 19.88 -15.10 9.07
N ILE A 184 19.01 -15.84 9.76
CA ILE A 184 18.61 -15.54 11.14
C ILE A 184 19.70 -15.97 12.11
N ASP A 185 20.28 -15.01 12.80
CA ASP A 185 21.26 -15.17 13.87
C ASP A 185 20.54 -15.36 15.22
N ASP A 186 20.58 -16.58 15.75
CA ASP A 186 19.88 -16.92 17.00
C ASP A 186 20.42 -16.17 18.22
N ASP A 187 21.70 -15.82 18.26
CA ASP A 187 22.27 -15.05 19.36
C ASP A 187 21.71 -13.64 19.38
N LYS A 188 21.50 -13.03 18.20
CA LYS A 188 20.83 -11.73 18.09
C LYS A 188 19.35 -11.80 18.47
N VAL A 189 18.67 -12.88 18.11
CA VAL A 189 17.27 -13.10 18.52
C VAL A 189 17.18 -13.16 20.05
N TRP A 190 18.06 -13.92 20.70
CA TRP A 190 18.10 -14.01 22.16
C TRP A 190 18.49 -12.69 22.83
N ALA A 191 19.43 -11.96 22.25
CA ALA A 191 19.80 -10.62 22.75
C ALA A 191 18.62 -9.65 22.70
N ALA A 192 17.92 -9.59 21.56
CA ALA A 192 16.73 -8.74 21.39
C ALA A 192 15.61 -9.10 22.38
N LEU A 193 15.36 -10.39 22.61
CA LEU A 193 14.37 -10.85 23.59
C LEU A 193 14.74 -10.47 25.03
N LYS A 194 16.02 -10.48 25.37
CA LYS A 194 16.49 -10.04 26.70
C LYS A 194 16.39 -8.54 26.89
N GLU A 195 16.62 -7.75 25.83
CA GLU A 195 16.48 -6.29 25.89
C GLU A 195 15.01 -5.85 25.99
N ALA A 196 14.07 -6.67 25.52
CA ALA A 196 12.64 -6.38 25.55
C ALA A 196 11.96 -6.71 26.89
N GLN A 197 12.66 -7.33 27.85
CA GLN A 197 12.16 -7.60 29.21
C GLN A 197 12.43 -6.41 30.15
#